data_12624f6755f9d2695bb46b1aa9ffb4c8
#
_entry.id   12624f6755f9d2695bb46b1aa9ffb4c8
#
_cell.length_a   1.000
_cell.length_b   1.000
_cell.length_c   1.000
_cell.angle_alpha   90.00
_cell.angle_beta   90.00
_cell.angle_gamma   90.00
#
_symmetry.space_group_name_H-M   'P 1'
#
loop_
_entity.id
_entity.type
_entity.pdbx_description
1 polymer ?
#
loop_
_entity_poly.entity_id
_entity_poly.type
_entity_poly.pdbx_seq_one_letter_code
_entity_poly.pdbx_strand_id
1 'polypeptide(L)'
;MRITPVIVPPIKIEPPANPNFGYSHALKTAWKKGKLPQVKYGFYGEKLTLKNLSLEHLKPISQGGKTEWQNLVLASNKINNARGDKPLSEFLDLKAMAKYLEQFTNIKIKGFDGNKYIAMILETVGGLLNV
;
A
#
# COMPACT_ATOMS: atom_id res chain seq x y z
N MET A 1 -17.92 -15.09 -2.42
CA MET A 1 -17.79 -14.70 -3.27
C MET A 1 -16.66 -14.53 -3.74
N ARG A 2 -16.32 -14.61 -4.34
CA ARG A 2 -15.31 -14.56 -4.78
C ARG A 2 -14.96 -13.51 -5.31
N ILE A 3 -14.31 -13.12 -5.25
CA ILE A 3 -13.93 -12.17 -5.68
C ILE A 3 -13.45 -12.34 -6.82
N THR A 4 -13.57 -12.66 -7.35
CA THR A 4 -13.23 -12.70 -8.27
C THR A 4 -12.36 -12.45 -8.77
N PRO A 5 -11.98 -12.60 -8.62
CA PRO A 5 -11.17 -12.40 -8.84
C PRO A 5 -10.65 -11.92 -9.38
N VAL A 6 -10.87 -11.66 -9.14
CA VAL A 6 -10.54 -11.05 -9.60
C VAL A 6 -9.68 -11.20 -10.32
N ILE A 7 -9.82 -11.46 -10.67
CA ILE A 7 -9.10 -11.62 -11.36
C ILE A 7 -8.43 -10.85 -11.89
N VAL A 8 -7.92 -10.61 -11.34
CA VAL A 8 -7.17 -9.74 -11.80
C VAL A 8 -6.32 -10.33 -12.73
N PRO A 9 -6.41 -9.92 -13.82
CA PRO A 9 -5.62 -10.42 -14.82
C PRO A 9 -4.23 -10.16 -14.48
N PRO A 10 -3.41 -10.78 -15.03
CA PRO A 10 -2.08 -10.56 -14.82
C PRO A 10 -1.82 -9.20 -15.18
N ILE A 11 -1.84 -8.39 -14.27
CA ILE A 11 -1.63 -7.12 -14.53
C ILE A 11 -0.24 -6.91 -14.81
N LYS A 12 0.04 -6.38 -15.92
CA LYS A 12 1.28 -5.93 -16.16
C LYS A 12 1.35 -4.67 -15.57
N ILE A 13 1.93 -4.53 -14.46
CA ILE A 13 2.03 -3.29 -13.83
C ILE A 13 3.22 -2.65 -14.40
N GLU A 14 3.01 -1.68 -15.18
CA GLU A 14 4.09 -0.96 -15.76
C GLU A 14 4.66 0.02 -14.79
N PRO A 15 5.93 0.08 -14.57
CA PRO A 15 6.49 1.11 -13.71
C PRO A 15 6.26 2.48 -14.34
N PRO A 16 6.24 3.52 -13.54
CA PRO A 16 6.13 4.86 -14.08
C PRO A 16 7.28 5.16 -15.02
N ALA A 17 7.08 6.11 -15.88
CA ALA A 17 8.11 6.48 -16.83
C ALA A 17 9.39 6.90 -16.15
N ASN A 18 9.29 7.48 -14.98
CA ASN A 18 10.45 7.83 -14.18
C ASN A 18 10.48 6.96 -12.94
N PRO A 19 11.22 5.88 -12.98
CA PRO A 19 11.22 4.94 -11.87
C PRO A 19 11.71 5.56 -10.57
N ASN A 20 12.57 6.54 -10.63
CA ASN A 20 13.03 7.17 -9.41
C ASN A 20 11.96 8.00 -8.76
N PHE A 21 11.08 8.56 -9.57
CA PHE A 21 10.00 9.35 -9.07
C PHE A 21 8.91 8.47 -8.54
N GLY A 22 8.69 7.34 -9.19
CA GLY A 22 7.46 6.65 -9.04
C GLY A 22 7.19 6.02 -7.72
N TYR A 23 8.12 5.32 -7.16
CA TYR A 23 7.73 4.40 -6.12
C TYR A 23 7.60 5.00 -4.74
N SER A 24 8.64 5.54 -4.20
CA SER A 24 8.56 5.97 -2.82
C SER A 24 7.87 7.29 -2.64
N HIS A 25 7.79 8.08 -3.70
CA HIS A 25 7.25 9.42 -3.53
C HIS A 25 5.84 9.61 -4.04
N ALA A 26 5.44 8.86 -5.06
CA ALA A 26 4.17 9.16 -5.70
C ALA A 26 2.98 9.03 -4.76
N LEU A 27 2.90 7.93 -4.01
CA LEU A 27 1.76 7.71 -3.12
C LEU A 27 1.75 8.72 -1.98
N LYS A 28 2.87 8.88 -1.32
CA LYS A 28 2.98 9.80 -0.21
C LYS A 28 2.78 11.25 -0.65
N THR A 29 3.37 11.60 -1.78
CA THR A 29 3.24 12.95 -2.31
C THR A 29 1.81 13.24 -2.71
N ALA A 30 1.13 12.29 -3.34
CA ALA A 30 -0.26 12.49 -3.72
C ALA A 30 -1.12 12.72 -2.49
N TRP A 31 -0.87 11.96 -1.42
CA TRP A 31 -1.63 12.14 -0.20
C TRP A 31 -1.38 13.52 0.39
N LYS A 32 -0.12 13.94 0.47
CA LYS A 32 0.23 15.24 1.03
C LYS A 32 -0.36 16.40 0.25
N LYS A 33 -0.50 16.23 -1.04
CA LYS A 33 -1.05 17.27 -1.90
C LYS A 33 -2.57 17.25 -1.95
N GLY A 34 -3.21 16.40 -1.15
CA GLY A 34 -4.65 16.35 -1.12
C GLY A 34 -5.29 15.65 -2.30
N LYS A 35 -4.53 14.87 -3.06
CA LYS A 35 -5.06 14.18 -4.22
C LYS A 35 -5.73 12.86 -3.87
N LEU A 36 -5.61 12.43 -2.63
CA LEU A 36 -6.24 11.22 -2.15
C LEU A 36 -7.10 11.54 -0.93
N PRO A 37 -8.12 12.41 -1.10
CA PRO A 37 -8.87 12.88 0.06
C PRO A 37 -9.68 11.80 0.75
N GLN A 38 -9.98 10.68 0.05
CA GLN A 38 -10.71 9.60 0.66
C GLN A 38 -9.85 8.75 1.59
N VAL A 39 -8.52 8.85 1.45
CA VAL A 39 -7.62 8.00 2.22
C VAL A 39 -7.30 8.70 3.52
N LYS A 40 -7.91 8.21 4.58
CA LYS A 40 -7.78 8.83 5.90
C LYS A 40 -7.10 7.93 6.92
N TYR A 41 -7.08 6.63 6.68
CA TYR A 41 -6.50 5.67 7.60
C TYR A 41 -5.40 4.88 6.94
N GLY A 42 -4.39 4.53 7.71
CA GLY A 42 -3.26 3.76 7.22
C GLY A 42 -3.56 2.28 7.18
N PHE A 43 -2.59 1.54 6.67
CA PHE A 43 -2.71 0.11 6.44
C PHE A 43 -3.01 -0.65 7.74
N TYR A 44 -2.51 -0.18 8.87
CA TYR A 44 -2.73 -0.83 10.15
C TYR A 44 -3.87 -0.21 10.94
N GLY A 45 -4.60 0.72 10.36
CA GLY A 45 -5.83 1.24 10.96
C GLY A 45 -5.72 2.59 11.64
N GLU A 46 -4.53 3.15 11.73
CA GLU A 46 -4.38 4.43 12.42
C GLU A 46 -4.72 5.60 11.51
N LYS A 47 -5.20 6.67 12.11
CA LYS A 47 -5.53 7.85 11.33
C LYS A 47 -4.27 8.54 10.84
N LEU A 48 -4.26 8.86 9.56
CA LEU A 48 -3.11 9.52 8.95
C LEU A 48 -3.20 11.02 9.09
N THR A 49 -2.07 11.64 9.37
CA THR A 49 -1.95 13.09 9.45
C THR A 49 -0.67 13.48 8.71
N LEU A 50 -0.55 14.75 8.39
CA LEU A 50 0.68 15.23 7.74
C LEU A 50 1.90 14.99 8.62
N LYS A 51 1.68 14.99 9.93
CA LYS A 51 2.77 14.81 10.86
C LYS A 51 3.22 13.38 11.00
N ASN A 52 2.30 12.43 10.94
CA ASN A 52 2.65 11.04 11.19
C ASN A 52 2.82 10.19 9.94
N LEU A 53 2.57 10.77 8.77
CA LEU A 53 2.56 10.00 7.54
C LEU A 53 3.91 9.38 7.20
N SER A 54 3.90 8.12 6.85
CA SER A 54 5.09 7.37 6.48
C SER A 54 4.74 6.36 5.40
N LEU A 55 5.76 5.90 4.68
CA LEU A 55 5.61 4.79 3.75
C LEU A 55 6.16 3.55 4.41
N GLU A 56 5.38 2.50 4.39
CA GLU A 56 5.78 1.23 4.97
C GLU A 56 6.06 0.24 3.85
N HIS A 57 7.16 -0.49 3.96
CA HIS A 57 7.48 -1.59 3.06
C HIS A 57 6.89 -2.85 3.65
N LEU A 58 5.93 -3.46 2.96
CA LEU A 58 5.31 -4.68 3.48
C LEU A 58 6.34 -5.78 3.68
N LYS A 59 7.20 -5.99 2.67
CA LYS A 59 8.37 -6.82 2.85
C LYS A 59 9.53 -5.88 3.13
N PRO A 60 10.15 -5.98 4.29
CA PRO A 60 11.21 -5.04 4.65
C PRO A 60 12.38 -5.07 3.69
N ILE A 61 13.00 -3.93 3.50
CA ILE A 61 14.18 -3.85 2.63
C ILE A 61 15.27 -4.80 3.13
N SER A 62 15.43 -4.92 4.44
CA SER A 62 16.43 -5.81 5.02
C SER A 62 16.18 -7.28 4.65
N GLN A 63 15.01 -7.61 4.17
CA GLN A 63 14.66 -8.97 3.77
C GLN A 63 14.46 -9.09 2.28
N GLY A 64 15.00 -8.15 1.51
CA GLY A 64 14.91 -8.20 0.07
C GLY A 64 13.70 -7.48 -0.53
N GLY A 65 12.94 -6.78 0.29
CA GLY A 65 11.82 -6.01 -0.21
C GLY A 65 12.29 -4.84 -1.05
N LYS A 66 11.49 -4.47 -2.02
CA LYS A 66 11.84 -3.38 -2.92
C LYS A 66 10.89 -2.21 -2.76
N THR A 67 11.36 -1.05 -3.18
CA THR A 67 10.53 0.16 -3.13
C THR A 67 9.73 0.21 -4.43
N GLU A 68 8.65 -0.53 -4.43
CA GLU A 68 7.76 -0.67 -5.58
C GLU A 68 6.32 -0.57 -5.13
N TRP A 69 5.43 -0.18 -6.05
CA TRP A 69 4.01 0.00 -5.75
C TRP A 69 3.40 -1.15 -4.97
N GLN A 70 3.72 -2.37 -5.36
CA GLN A 70 3.12 -3.54 -4.75
C GLN A 70 3.63 -3.82 -3.34
N ASN A 71 4.66 -3.10 -2.92
CA ASN A 71 5.25 -3.31 -1.61
C ASN A 71 5.12 -2.10 -0.68
N LEU A 72 4.40 -1.07 -1.11
CA LEU A 72 4.32 0.17 -0.34
C LEU A 72 2.90 0.48 0.11
N VAL A 73 2.74 0.78 1.38
CA VAL A 73 1.46 1.24 1.91
C VAL A 73 1.69 2.45 2.77
N LEU A 74 0.64 3.24 2.96
CA LEU A 74 0.71 4.38 3.86
C LEU A 74 0.46 3.91 5.28
N ALA A 75 1.24 4.41 6.20
CA ALA A 75 1.12 4.05 7.60
C ALA A 75 1.63 5.22 8.45
N SER A 76 1.43 5.14 9.75
CA SER A 76 1.98 6.15 10.62
C SER A 76 3.41 5.80 10.98
N ASN A 77 4.20 6.82 11.29
CA ASN A 77 5.57 6.61 11.72
C ASN A 77 5.66 5.68 12.92
N LYS A 78 4.73 5.85 13.85
CA LYS A 78 4.76 5.06 15.07
C LYS A 78 4.64 3.57 14.78
N ILE A 79 3.68 3.21 13.95
CA ILE A 79 3.47 1.81 13.61
C ILE A 79 4.61 1.29 12.73
N ASN A 80 5.04 2.10 11.80
CA ASN A 80 6.13 1.72 10.91
C ASN A 80 7.38 1.39 11.73
N ASN A 81 7.69 2.25 12.70
CA ASN A 81 8.85 2.03 13.56
C ASN A 81 8.64 0.82 14.49
N ALA A 82 7.45 0.65 15.02
CA ALA A 82 7.18 -0.46 15.93
C ALA A 82 7.29 -1.79 15.21
N ARG A 83 6.86 -1.83 13.96
CA ARG A 83 6.97 -3.07 13.22
C ARG A 83 8.41 -3.39 12.86
N GLY A 84 9.17 -2.40 12.42
CA GLY A 84 10.53 -2.64 11.98
C GLY A 84 10.55 -3.71 10.90
N ASP A 85 11.30 -4.78 11.12
CA ASP A 85 11.37 -5.88 10.16
C ASP A 85 10.67 -7.15 10.67
N LYS A 86 9.78 -7.00 11.64
CA LYS A 86 9.02 -8.15 12.14
C LYS A 86 8.08 -8.67 11.05
N PRO A 87 7.73 -9.95 11.12
CA PRO A 87 6.83 -10.51 10.10
C PRO A 87 5.50 -9.77 10.04
N LEU A 88 4.97 -9.62 8.86
CA LEU A 88 3.69 -8.95 8.68
C LEU A 88 2.59 -9.62 9.49
N SER A 89 2.64 -10.95 9.61
CA SER A 89 1.63 -11.69 10.34
C SER A 89 1.50 -11.28 11.80
N GLU A 90 2.54 -10.67 12.37
CA GLU A 90 2.47 -10.24 13.76
C GLU A 90 1.76 -8.91 13.92
N PHE A 91 1.63 -8.15 12.85
CA PHE A 91 1.05 -6.81 12.93
C PHE A 91 -0.24 -6.65 12.14
N LEU A 92 -0.52 -7.55 11.22
CA LEU A 92 -1.62 -7.39 10.31
C LEU A 92 -2.97 -7.59 11.00
N ASP A 93 -3.85 -6.62 10.78
CA ASP A 93 -5.24 -6.72 11.19
C ASP A 93 -6.03 -6.71 9.90
N LEU A 94 -6.69 -7.80 9.57
CA LEU A 94 -7.38 -7.93 8.29
C LEU A 94 -8.49 -6.91 8.11
N LYS A 95 -9.17 -6.52 9.18
CA LYS A 95 -10.21 -5.52 9.07
C LYS A 95 -9.62 -4.16 8.74
N ALA A 96 -8.52 -3.82 9.39
CA ALA A 96 -7.86 -2.56 9.12
C ALA A 96 -7.33 -2.52 7.71
N MET A 97 -6.75 -3.62 7.23
CA MET A 97 -6.26 -3.70 5.87
C MET A 97 -7.39 -3.52 4.86
N ALA A 98 -8.51 -4.21 5.09
CA ALA A 98 -9.64 -4.11 4.18
C ALA A 98 -10.14 -2.67 4.12
N LYS A 99 -10.23 -2.01 5.25
CA LYS A 99 -10.67 -0.64 5.31
C LYS A 99 -9.68 0.28 4.59
N TYR A 100 -8.39 0.04 4.77
CA TYR A 100 -7.37 0.82 4.09
C TYR A 100 -7.53 0.69 2.57
N LEU A 101 -7.60 -0.54 2.08
CA LEU A 101 -7.66 -0.76 0.65
C LEU A 101 -8.96 -0.22 0.05
N GLU A 102 -10.06 -0.34 0.77
CA GLU A 102 -11.34 0.15 0.28
C GLU A 102 -11.29 1.62 -0.05
N GLN A 103 -10.48 2.38 0.67
CA GLN A 103 -10.37 3.81 0.45
C GLN A 103 -9.86 4.16 -0.95
N PHE A 104 -9.20 3.21 -1.62
CA PHE A 104 -8.63 3.44 -2.94
C PHE A 104 -9.55 3.02 -4.08
N THR A 105 -10.72 2.49 -3.77
CA THR A 105 -11.63 2.02 -4.80
C THR A 105 -11.97 3.12 -5.79
N ASN A 106 -11.78 2.81 -7.06
CA ASN A 106 -12.11 3.71 -8.17
C ASN A 106 -11.36 5.05 -8.20
N ILE A 107 -10.26 5.14 -7.45
CA ILE A 107 -9.44 6.32 -7.53
C ILE A 107 -8.59 6.24 -8.78
N LYS A 108 -8.60 7.31 -9.55
CA LYS A 108 -7.73 7.42 -10.69
C LYS A 108 -7.16 8.81 -10.72
N ILE A 109 -5.86 8.89 -10.56
CA ILE A 109 -5.15 10.16 -10.71
C ILE A 109 -3.94 9.88 -11.58
N LYS A 110 -3.28 10.94 -12.01
CA LYS A 110 -2.16 10.78 -12.92
C LYS A 110 -1.12 9.85 -12.33
N GLY A 111 -0.84 8.79 -13.05
CA GLY A 111 0.19 7.83 -12.62
C GLY A 111 -0.25 6.84 -11.56
N PHE A 112 -1.54 6.83 -11.18
CA PHE A 112 -1.98 5.95 -10.14
C PHE A 112 -3.41 5.46 -10.38
N ASP A 113 -3.60 4.16 -10.30
CA ASP A 113 -4.92 3.54 -10.45
C ASP A 113 -5.21 2.77 -9.17
N GLY A 114 -6.19 3.24 -8.41
CA GLY A 114 -6.50 2.66 -7.11
C GLY A 114 -6.90 1.20 -7.15
N ASN A 115 -7.67 0.81 -8.15
CA ASN A 115 -8.11 -0.59 -8.25
C ASN A 115 -6.94 -1.53 -8.51
N LYS A 116 -6.00 -1.10 -9.34
CA LYS A 116 -4.80 -1.89 -9.58
C LYS A 116 -3.93 -1.95 -8.33
N TYR A 117 -3.84 -0.84 -7.64
CA TYR A 117 -3.08 -0.79 -6.40
C TYR A 117 -3.64 -1.79 -5.37
N ILE A 118 -4.96 -1.83 -5.21
CA ILE A 118 -5.60 -2.78 -4.31
C ILE A 118 -5.19 -4.21 -4.66
N ALA A 119 -5.28 -4.55 -5.93
CA ALA A 119 -4.96 -5.89 -6.38
C ALA A 119 -3.49 -6.24 -6.11
N MET A 120 -2.60 -5.30 -6.36
CA MET A 120 -1.17 -5.52 -6.13
C MET A 120 -0.87 -5.75 -4.66
N ILE A 121 -1.47 -4.96 -3.79
CA ILE A 121 -1.22 -5.09 -2.37
C ILE A 121 -1.77 -6.43 -1.85
N LEU A 122 -2.96 -6.81 -2.30
CA LEU A 122 -3.52 -8.09 -1.87
C LEU A 122 -2.63 -9.25 -2.28
N GLU A 123 -2.06 -9.19 -3.46
CA GLU A 123 -1.17 -10.25 -3.91
C GLU A 123 0.09 -10.32 -3.05
N THR A 124 0.67 -9.17 -2.75
CA THR A 124 1.86 -9.11 -1.92
C THR A 124 1.58 -9.64 -0.52
N VAL A 125 0.47 -9.22 0.07
CA VAL A 125 0.10 -9.69 1.40
C VAL A 125 -0.10 -11.20 1.40
N GLY A 126 -0.78 -11.72 0.40
CA GLY A 126 -0.98 -13.16 0.30
C GLY A 126 0.33 -13.92 0.27
N GLY A 127 1.27 -13.42 -0.51
CA GLY A 127 2.59 -14.06 -0.58
C GLY A 127 3.34 -14.01 0.74
N LEU A 128 3.27 -12.87 1.43
CA LEU A 128 3.96 -12.73 2.70
C LEU A 128 3.36 -13.57 3.81
N LEU A 129 2.06 -13.86 3.72
CA LEU A 129 1.39 -14.70 4.70
C LEU A 129 1.42 -16.17 4.33
N ASN A 130 1.98 -16.47 3.18
CA ASN A 130 2.04 -17.87 2.71
C ASN A 130 0.68 -18.50 2.53
N VAL A 131 -0.24 -17.74 2.02
CA VAL A 131 -1.56 -18.30 1.75
C VAL A 131 -1.81 -18.45 0.29
#